data_f89560406e19a44feae1e638df4b614d
#
_entry.id   f89560406e19a44feae1e638df4b614d
#
_cell.length_a   1.000
_cell.length_b   1.000
_cell.length_c   1.000
_cell.angle_alpha   90.00
_cell.angle_beta   90.00
_cell.angle_gamma   90.00
#
_symmetry.space_group_name_H-M   'P 1'
#
loop_
_entity.id
_entity.type
_entity.pdbx_description
1 polymer ?
#
loop_
_entity_poly.entity_id
_entity_poly.type
_entity_poly.pdbx_seq_one_letter_code
_entity_poly.pdbx_strand_id
1 'polypeptide(L)'
;RKLKKDGANLLAGRVKTLHMYPLTIKELGADFNLENSLMYGNLPKSVLAENNQERIDFLQAYTETYLKEEIQREAAVKNLSSYLRFLKISAICNGQKINLSSLSRDSGVERSTAQGYLQVLVDTLLGELLQPLALKFRVKEVGHPKFYYFDCGVIRSLNNMIYDPLDSTEKGL
;
A
#
# COMPACT_ATOMS: atom_id res chain seq x y z
N ARG A 1 -3.04 -3.13 16.37
CA ARG A 1 -4.26 -2.31 16.23
C ARG A 1 -5.28 -2.55 17.35
N LYS A 2 -5.53 -3.80 17.76
CA LYS A 2 -6.40 -4.09 18.95
C LYS A 2 -5.90 -3.39 20.21
N LEU A 3 -4.59 -3.31 20.42
CA LEU A 3 -3.97 -2.60 21.55
C LEU A 3 -4.19 -1.09 21.53
N LYS A 4 -4.50 -0.48 20.37
CA LYS A 4 -4.84 0.95 20.23
C LYS A 4 -6.32 1.24 20.38
N LYS A 5 -7.22 0.26 20.17
CA LYS A 5 -8.68 0.48 20.19
C LYS A 5 -9.27 0.66 21.59
N ASP A 6 -8.66 0.08 22.60
CA ASP A 6 -9.24 0.02 23.95
C ASP A 6 -8.77 1.14 24.89
N GLY A 7 -8.07 2.17 24.36
CA GLY A 7 -7.67 3.36 25.17
C GLY A 7 -6.72 3.08 26.36
N ALA A 8 -6.53 1.83 26.69
CA ALA A 8 -5.63 1.40 27.74
C ALA A 8 -4.25 1.11 27.15
N ASN A 9 -3.31 2.01 27.39
CA ASN A 9 -1.90 1.79 27.08
C ASN A 9 -1.32 0.76 28.08
N LEU A 10 -1.84 -0.48 28.01
CA LEU A 10 -1.51 -1.59 28.93
C LEU A 10 -0.02 -1.94 28.94
N LEU A 11 0.75 -1.41 27.99
CA LEU A 11 2.15 -1.75 27.78
C LEU A 11 3.05 -0.50 27.70
N ALA A 12 2.60 0.64 28.21
CA ALA A 12 3.41 1.87 28.23
C ALA A 12 4.80 1.61 28.84
N GLY A 13 5.84 1.86 28.06
CA GLY A 13 7.24 1.66 28.47
C GLY A 13 7.75 0.22 28.44
N ARG A 14 6.92 -0.78 28.07
CA ARG A 14 7.31 -2.20 28.05
C ARG A 14 7.32 -2.83 26.66
N VAL A 15 7.01 -2.05 25.62
CA VAL A 15 6.95 -2.53 24.23
C VAL A 15 7.83 -1.67 23.35
N LYS A 16 8.66 -2.33 22.54
CA LYS A 16 9.38 -1.72 21.43
C LYS A 16 8.59 -2.06 20.15
N THR A 17 8.06 -1.05 19.49
CA THR A 17 7.43 -1.23 18.17
C THR A 17 8.52 -1.36 17.11
N LEU A 18 8.48 -2.43 16.36
CA LEU A 18 9.32 -2.65 15.18
C LEU A 18 8.43 -2.67 13.96
N HIS A 19 8.86 -2.00 12.91
CA HIS A 19 8.17 -2.03 11.61
C HIS A 19 8.90 -3.01 10.69
N MET A 20 8.15 -3.94 10.11
CA MET A 20 8.66 -4.83 9.06
C MET A 20 8.17 -4.30 7.72
N TYR A 21 9.12 -4.07 6.83
CA TYR A 21 8.86 -3.66 5.45
C TYR A 21 9.22 -4.81 4.50
N PRO A 22 8.83 -4.75 3.21
CA PRO A 22 9.40 -5.61 2.19
C PRO A 22 10.94 -5.51 2.19
N LEU A 23 11.61 -6.53 1.66
CA LEU A 23 13.07 -6.57 1.66
C LEU A 23 13.66 -5.36 0.95
N THR A 24 14.61 -4.73 1.60
CA THR A 24 15.30 -3.54 1.09
C THR A 24 16.45 -3.93 0.15
N ILE A 25 16.91 -2.98 -0.66
CA ILE A 25 18.10 -3.15 -1.52
C ILE A 25 19.32 -3.65 -0.71
N LYS A 26 19.46 -3.16 0.54
CA LYS A 26 20.57 -3.56 1.42
C LYS A 26 20.47 -5.00 1.89
N GLU A 27 19.25 -5.48 2.13
CA GLU A 27 19.00 -6.87 2.54
C GLU A 27 19.16 -7.83 1.37
N LEU A 28 18.75 -7.43 0.17
CA LEU A 28 18.91 -8.20 -1.05
C LEU A 28 20.37 -8.23 -1.54
N GLY A 29 21.14 -7.18 -1.29
CA GLY A 29 22.57 -7.12 -1.65
C GLY A 29 22.83 -7.39 -3.14
N ALA A 30 23.62 -8.42 -3.43
CA ALA A 30 23.97 -8.82 -4.80
C ALA A 30 22.80 -9.41 -5.59
N ASP A 31 21.76 -9.92 -4.92
CA ASP A 31 20.57 -10.50 -5.55
C ASP A 31 19.52 -9.44 -5.95
N PHE A 32 19.79 -8.16 -5.64
CA PHE A 32 18.90 -7.08 -6.02
C PHE A 32 18.80 -6.92 -7.54
N ASN A 33 17.59 -7.00 -8.05
CA ASN A 33 17.26 -6.71 -9.45
C ASN A 33 16.10 -5.71 -9.50
N LEU A 34 16.36 -4.52 -10.05
CA LEU A 34 15.36 -3.44 -10.08
C LEU A 34 14.12 -3.84 -10.87
N GLU A 35 14.29 -4.50 -12.02
CA GLU A 35 13.17 -4.89 -12.87
C GLU A 35 12.26 -5.91 -12.17
N ASN A 36 12.85 -6.92 -11.53
CA ASN A 36 12.12 -7.88 -10.72
C ASN A 36 11.41 -7.21 -9.52
N SER A 37 12.07 -6.27 -8.87
CA SER A 37 11.49 -5.52 -7.75
C SER A 37 10.29 -4.66 -8.17
N LEU A 38 10.35 -4.05 -9.35
CA LEU A 38 9.23 -3.29 -9.92
C LEU A 38 8.10 -4.23 -10.36
N MET A 39 8.42 -5.37 -10.97
CA MET A 39 7.40 -6.31 -11.47
C MET A 39 6.72 -7.11 -10.36
N TYR A 40 7.50 -7.66 -9.45
CA TYR A 40 7.03 -8.68 -8.49
C TYR A 40 7.15 -8.24 -7.03
N GLY A 41 7.65 -7.01 -6.78
CA GLY A 41 7.86 -6.50 -5.43
C GLY A 41 8.99 -7.21 -4.68
N ASN A 42 9.09 -6.87 -3.41
CA ASN A 42 10.14 -7.37 -2.53
C ASN A 42 9.59 -8.08 -1.29
N LEU A 43 8.36 -8.59 -1.36
CA LEU A 43 7.86 -9.48 -0.30
C LEU A 43 8.74 -10.73 -0.22
N PRO A 44 9.11 -11.21 0.99
CA PRO A 44 10.05 -12.33 1.13
C PRO A 44 9.66 -13.56 0.31
N LYS A 45 8.38 -13.92 0.30
CA LYS A 45 7.90 -15.09 -0.46
C LYS A 45 7.97 -14.88 -1.97
N SER A 46 7.80 -13.65 -2.46
CA SER A 46 7.99 -13.32 -3.87
C SER A 46 9.46 -13.39 -4.26
N VAL A 47 10.35 -12.88 -3.42
CA VAL A 47 11.80 -12.89 -3.67
C VAL A 47 12.36 -14.31 -3.67
N LEU A 48 11.91 -15.16 -2.75
CA LEU A 48 12.38 -16.54 -2.59
C LEU A 48 11.75 -17.55 -3.57
N ALA A 49 10.80 -17.12 -4.41
CA ALA A 49 10.16 -17.97 -5.39
C ALA A 49 11.16 -18.44 -6.47
N GLU A 50 11.06 -19.70 -6.87
CA GLU A 50 11.99 -20.33 -7.83
C GLU A 50 11.84 -19.79 -9.25
N ASN A 51 10.64 -19.34 -9.60
CA ASN A 51 10.32 -18.84 -10.95
C ASN A 51 9.25 -17.74 -10.92
N ASN A 52 9.06 -17.08 -12.07
CA ASN A 52 8.12 -15.98 -12.19
C ASN A 52 6.66 -16.41 -12.02
N GLN A 53 6.30 -17.65 -12.38
CA GLN A 53 4.93 -18.12 -12.20
C GLN A 53 4.57 -18.24 -10.72
N GLU A 54 5.46 -18.76 -9.89
CA GLU A 54 5.26 -18.82 -8.44
C GLU A 54 5.14 -17.43 -7.80
N ARG A 55 5.90 -16.45 -8.29
CA ARG A 55 5.77 -15.05 -7.86
C ARG A 55 4.38 -14.51 -8.15
N ILE A 56 3.91 -14.73 -9.36
CA ILE A 56 2.58 -14.30 -9.82
C ILE A 56 1.49 -14.98 -8.99
N ASP A 57 1.53 -16.30 -8.85
CA ASP A 57 0.55 -17.08 -8.10
C ASP A 57 0.49 -16.62 -6.63
N PHE A 58 1.64 -16.35 -6.03
CA PHE A 58 1.71 -15.83 -4.67
C PHE A 58 1.07 -14.44 -4.58
N LEU A 59 1.40 -13.51 -5.48
CA LEU A 59 0.89 -12.14 -5.44
C LEU A 59 -0.62 -12.09 -5.70
N GLN A 60 -1.13 -12.93 -6.58
CA GLN A 60 -2.57 -13.07 -6.81
C GLN A 60 -3.28 -13.64 -5.58
N ALA A 61 -2.77 -14.72 -5.00
CA ALA A 61 -3.32 -15.26 -3.77
C ALA A 61 -3.28 -14.26 -2.61
N TYR A 62 -2.20 -13.46 -2.52
CA TYR A 62 -2.06 -12.41 -1.52
C TYR A 62 -3.14 -11.32 -1.68
N THR A 63 -3.35 -10.84 -2.89
CA THR A 63 -4.31 -9.73 -3.13
C THR A 63 -5.76 -10.19 -3.14
N GLU A 64 -6.05 -11.40 -3.63
CA GLU A 64 -7.41 -11.91 -3.77
C GLU A 64 -7.96 -12.54 -2.49
N THR A 65 -7.11 -13.14 -1.68
CA THR A 65 -7.52 -13.88 -0.50
C THR A 65 -7.03 -13.23 0.78
N TYR A 66 -5.72 -13.22 0.98
CA TYR A 66 -5.12 -12.79 2.25
C TYR A 66 -5.45 -11.33 2.60
N LEU A 67 -5.26 -10.43 1.66
CA LEU A 67 -5.53 -9.00 1.86
C LEU A 67 -7.01 -8.73 2.19
N LYS A 68 -7.93 -9.44 1.54
CA LYS A 68 -9.37 -9.32 1.82
C LYS A 68 -9.71 -9.81 3.23
N GLU A 69 -9.19 -10.98 3.61
CA GLU A 69 -9.44 -11.55 4.94
C GLU A 69 -8.85 -10.70 6.05
N GLU A 70 -7.65 -10.16 5.87
CA GLU A 70 -7.00 -9.32 6.86
C GLU A 70 -7.76 -8.00 7.06
N ILE A 71 -8.19 -7.38 5.97
CA ILE A 71 -9.02 -6.17 6.01
C ILE A 71 -10.35 -6.43 6.71
N GLN A 72 -11.01 -7.55 6.44
CA GLN A 72 -12.24 -7.93 7.13
C GLN A 72 -12.05 -8.10 8.63
N ARG A 73 -10.93 -8.68 9.05
CA ARG A 73 -10.63 -8.94 10.47
C ARG A 73 -10.18 -7.68 11.21
N GLU A 74 -9.34 -6.87 10.58
CA GLU A 74 -8.65 -5.74 11.23
C GLU A 74 -9.38 -4.41 11.05
N ALA A 75 -9.96 -4.20 9.90
CA ALA A 75 -10.66 -2.99 9.55
C ALA A 75 -12.16 -3.22 9.67
N ALA A 76 -12.83 -2.40 10.49
CA ALA A 76 -14.29 -2.35 10.53
C ALA A 76 -14.86 -1.72 9.25
N VAL A 77 -14.54 -2.30 8.09
CA VAL A 77 -15.06 -1.88 6.79
C VAL A 77 -16.45 -2.44 6.62
N LYS A 78 -17.45 -1.57 6.67
CA LYS A 78 -18.85 -1.97 6.56
C LYS A 78 -19.23 -2.53 5.18
N ASN A 79 -18.58 -2.04 4.12
CA ASN A 79 -18.82 -2.46 2.74
C ASN A 79 -17.51 -2.88 2.06
N LEU A 80 -17.27 -4.18 2.05
CA LEU A 80 -16.05 -4.77 1.48
C LEU A 80 -15.95 -4.52 -0.02
N SER A 81 -17.04 -4.62 -0.78
CA SER A 81 -16.99 -4.43 -2.24
C SER A 81 -16.61 -3.01 -2.64
N SER A 82 -17.12 -2.01 -1.92
CA SER A 82 -16.73 -0.61 -2.12
C SER A 82 -15.28 -0.35 -1.72
N TYR A 83 -14.82 -1.01 -0.66
CA TYR A 83 -13.42 -0.92 -0.25
C TYR A 83 -12.47 -1.55 -1.28
N LEU A 84 -12.82 -2.71 -1.85
CA LEU A 84 -12.01 -3.37 -2.90
C LEU A 84 -11.92 -2.53 -4.18
N ARG A 85 -13.00 -1.83 -4.56
CA ARG A 85 -12.94 -0.85 -5.66
C ARG A 85 -12.01 0.30 -5.32
N PHE A 86 -12.15 0.88 -4.12
CA PHE A 86 -11.26 1.93 -3.64
C PHE A 86 -9.79 1.49 -3.63
N LEU A 87 -9.51 0.25 -3.21
CA LEU A 87 -8.17 -0.32 -3.17
C LEU A 87 -7.52 -0.32 -4.56
N LYS A 88 -8.25 -0.75 -5.60
CA LYS A 88 -7.77 -0.74 -6.98
C LYS A 88 -7.49 0.68 -7.49
N ILE A 89 -8.44 1.61 -7.28
CA ILE A 89 -8.26 3.01 -7.69
C ILE A 89 -7.09 3.67 -6.96
N SER A 90 -6.94 3.41 -5.66
CA SER A 90 -5.81 3.95 -4.90
C SER A 90 -4.46 3.37 -5.35
N ALA A 91 -4.43 2.14 -5.86
CA ALA A 91 -3.22 1.53 -6.42
C ALA A 91 -2.75 2.24 -7.72
N ILE A 92 -3.69 2.71 -8.55
CA ILE A 92 -3.39 3.54 -9.74
C ILE A 92 -2.78 4.89 -9.33
N CYS A 93 -3.15 5.42 -8.15
CA CYS A 93 -2.63 6.68 -7.62
C CYS A 93 -1.28 6.55 -6.89
N ASN A 94 -0.60 5.39 -6.97
CA ASN A 94 0.69 5.18 -6.33
C ASN A 94 1.72 6.23 -6.79
N GLY A 95 2.46 6.83 -5.84
CA GLY A 95 3.45 7.87 -6.11
C GLY A 95 2.89 9.25 -6.47
N GLN A 96 1.57 9.39 -6.60
CA GLN A 96 0.91 10.62 -6.99
C GLN A 96 0.41 11.42 -5.76
N LYS A 97 0.16 12.72 -5.98
CA LYS A 97 -0.52 13.57 -4.99
C LYS A 97 -1.95 13.09 -4.81
N ILE A 98 -2.34 12.81 -3.57
CA ILE A 98 -3.69 12.34 -3.27
C ILE A 98 -4.71 13.47 -3.40
N ASN A 99 -5.72 13.22 -4.23
CA ASN A 99 -6.92 14.02 -4.30
C ASN A 99 -8.12 13.17 -3.84
N LEU A 100 -8.58 13.42 -2.62
CA LEU A 100 -9.71 12.67 -2.04
C LEU A 100 -11.00 12.81 -2.85
N SER A 101 -11.23 13.94 -3.52
CA SER A 101 -12.43 14.13 -4.34
C SER A 101 -12.38 13.27 -5.61
N SER A 102 -11.22 13.13 -6.24
CA SER A 102 -11.03 12.22 -7.37
C SER A 102 -11.17 10.76 -6.93
N LEU A 103 -10.47 10.36 -5.85
CA LEU A 103 -10.57 9.01 -5.29
C LEU A 103 -12.01 8.62 -4.93
N SER A 104 -12.75 9.54 -4.33
CA SER A 104 -14.17 9.37 -3.98
C SER A 104 -15.02 9.12 -5.21
N ARG A 105 -14.91 9.99 -6.21
CA ARG A 105 -15.66 9.89 -7.48
C ARG A 105 -15.33 8.60 -8.23
N ASP A 106 -14.04 8.31 -8.39
CA ASP A 106 -13.57 7.21 -9.24
C ASP A 106 -13.82 5.83 -8.59
N SER A 107 -13.85 5.77 -7.25
CA SER A 107 -14.22 4.56 -6.49
C SER A 107 -15.73 4.43 -6.21
N GLY A 108 -16.53 5.46 -6.54
CA GLY A 108 -17.97 5.45 -6.35
C GLY A 108 -18.38 5.43 -4.87
N VAL A 109 -17.64 6.13 -4.01
CA VAL A 109 -17.94 6.27 -2.57
C VAL A 109 -17.98 7.73 -2.16
N GLU A 110 -18.61 8.05 -1.05
CA GLU A 110 -18.58 9.41 -0.49
C GLU A 110 -17.17 9.78 -0.03
N ARG A 111 -16.87 11.08 -0.05
CA ARG A 111 -15.55 11.62 0.32
C ARG A 111 -15.14 11.24 1.75
N SER A 112 -16.05 11.25 2.70
CA SER A 112 -15.82 10.81 4.09
C SER A 112 -15.44 9.33 4.16
N THR A 113 -16.13 8.50 3.37
CA THR A 113 -15.85 7.07 3.24
C THR A 113 -14.46 6.83 2.58
N ALA A 114 -14.13 7.57 1.50
CA ALA A 114 -12.82 7.50 0.87
C ALA A 114 -11.69 7.88 1.83
N GLN A 115 -11.90 8.93 2.65
CA GLN A 115 -10.94 9.30 3.69
C GLN A 115 -10.77 8.21 4.74
N GLY A 116 -11.87 7.59 5.19
CA GLY A 116 -11.83 6.46 6.11
C GLY A 116 -11.09 5.25 5.52
N TYR A 117 -11.32 4.95 4.25
CA TYR A 117 -10.64 3.87 3.55
C TYR A 117 -9.13 4.13 3.37
N LEU A 118 -8.75 5.36 3.05
CA LEU A 118 -7.34 5.75 3.00
C LEU A 118 -6.67 5.60 4.38
N GLN A 119 -7.36 5.97 5.46
CA GLN A 119 -6.87 5.77 6.82
C GLN A 119 -6.68 4.29 7.14
N VAL A 120 -7.60 3.41 6.68
CA VAL A 120 -7.46 1.95 6.83
C VAL A 120 -6.18 1.46 6.15
N LEU A 121 -5.87 1.91 4.92
CA LEU A 121 -4.62 1.54 4.23
C LEU A 121 -3.37 1.91 5.03
N VAL A 122 -3.37 3.12 5.59
CA VAL A 122 -2.24 3.59 6.43
C VAL A 122 -2.15 2.80 7.74
N ASP A 123 -3.27 2.59 8.40
CA ASP A 123 -3.33 1.87 9.67
C ASP A 123 -2.97 0.38 9.56
N THR A 124 -3.22 -0.23 8.40
CA THR A 124 -2.87 -1.63 8.11
C THR A 124 -1.49 -1.78 7.48
N LEU A 125 -0.73 -0.68 7.36
CA LEU A 125 0.61 -0.64 6.75
C LEU A 125 0.64 -1.05 5.27
N LEU A 126 -0.49 -0.97 4.58
CA LEU A 126 -0.57 -1.22 3.14
C LEU A 126 -0.11 -0.03 2.31
N GLY A 127 -0.05 1.16 2.92
CA GLY A 127 0.45 2.35 2.28
C GLY A 127 0.83 3.43 3.27
N GLU A 128 1.54 4.42 2.77
CA GLU A 128 2.05 5.55 3.54
C GLU A 128 1.76 6.87 2.83
N LEU A 129 1.48 7.91 3.62
CA LEU A 129 1.31 9.28 3.15
C LEU A 129 2.59 10.07 3.37
N LEU A 130 3.32 10.35 2.32
CA LEU A 130 4.48 11.22 2.36
C LEU A 130 4.02 12.69 2.34
N GLN A 131 4.18 13.36 3.48
CA GLN A 131 3.80 14.76 3.62
C GLN A 131 4.73 15.67 2.81
N PRO A 132 4.22 16.78 2.25
CA PRO A 132 5.05 17.75 1.58
C PRO A 132 6.05 18.37 2.57
N LEU A 133 7.25 18.69 2.09
CA LEU A 133 8.25 19.39 2.88
C LEU A 133 7.74 20.79 3.22
N ALA A 134 7.48 21.05 4.50
CA ALA A 134 7.15 22.39 4.97
C ALA A 134 8.44 23.23 5.04
N LEU A 135 8.74 23.94 3.98
CA LEU A 135 9.75 25.01 4.04
C LEU A 135 9.19 26.11 4.92
N LYS A 136 9.96 26.56 5.92
CA LYS A 136 9.61 27.58 6.94
C LYS A 136 9.35 28.99 6.37
N PHE A 137 8.83 29.13 5.19
CA PHE A 137 8.50 30.40 4.57
C PHE A 137 6.99 30.63 4.54
N ARG A 138 6.57 31.68 5.13
CA ARG A 138 5.33 32.50 5.25
C ARG A 138 4.06 32.14 4.44
N VAL A 139 4.05 31.08 3.65
CA VAL A 139 2.87 30.65 2.89
C VAL A 139 2.49 29.26 3.39
N LYS A 140 1.30 29.12 3.96
CA LYS A 140 0.65 27.81 4.16
C LYS A 140 0.30 27.24 2.79
N GLU A 141 1.28 26.71 2.06
CA GLU A 141 0.95 25.79 0.99
C GLU A 141 0.36 24.55 1.64
N VAL A 142 -0.94 24.39 1.50
CA VAL A 142 -1.63 23.14 1.82
C VAL A 142 -1.25 22.15 0.73
N GLY A 143 -0.05 21.61 0.84
CA GLY A 143 0.43 20.59 -0.06
C GLY A 143 -0.35 19.31 0.15
N HIS A 144 -0.84 18.71 -0.94
CA HIS A 144 -1.43 17.37 -0.86
C HIS A 144 -0.32 16.34 -0.68
N PRO A 145 -0.44 15.39 0.26
CA PRO A 145 0.54 14.34 0.44
C PRO A 145 0.58 13.42 -0.79
N LYS A 146 1.73 12.82 -1.05
CA LYS A 146 1.84 11.70 -1.98
C LYS A 146 1.50 10.40 -1.25
N PHE A 147 0.88 9.48 -1.96
CA PHE A 147 0.56 8.16 -1.43
C PHE A 147 1.44 7.10 -2.06
N TYR A 148 1.99 6.22 -1.25
CA TYR A 148 2.80 5.10 -1.68
C TYR A 148 2.28 3.82 -1.07
N TYR A 149 2.08 2.79 -1.89
CA TYR A 149 1.90 1.43 -1.41
C TYR A 149 3.23 0.86 -0.91
N PHE A 150 3.14 -0.12 -0.04
CA PHE A 150 4.31 -0.75 0.58
C PHE A 150 5.11 -1.66 -0.38
N ASP A 151 4.50 -2.14 -1.48
CA ASP A 151 5.11 -3.09 -2.40
C ASP A 151 4.59 -2.95 -3.84
N CYS A 152 5.51 -2.94 -4.84
CA CYS A 152 5.16 -2.77 -6.25
C CYS A 152 4.43 -3.99 -6.83
N GLY A 153 4.81 -5.21 -6.47
CA GLY A 153 4.16 -6.43 -6.93
C GLY A 153 2.69 -6.49 -6.50
N VAL A 154 2.40 -6.03 -5.29
CA VAL A 154 1.03 -5.91 -4.78
C VAL A 154 0.20 -4.91 -5.61
N ILE A 155 0.78 -3.75 -5.97
CA ILE A 155 0.12 -2.76 -6.84
C ILE A 155 -0.24 -3.39 -8.19
N ARG A 156 0.71 -4.04 -8.83
CA ARG A 156 0.52 -4.67 -10.16
C ARG A 156 -0.52 -5.78 -10.11
N SER A 157 -0.50 -6.59 -9.05
CA SER A 157 -1.52 -7.64 -8.85
C SER A 157 -2.92 -7.04 -8.62
N LEU A 158 -3.05 -5.98 -7.82
CA LEU A 158 -4.33 -5.28 -7.59
C LEU A 158 -4.93 -4.70 -8.89
N ASN A 159 -4.08 -4.23 -9.80
CA ASN A 159 -4.48 -3.64 -11.08
C ASN A 159 -4.56 -4.65 -12.21
N ASN A 160 -4.36 -5.95 -11.95
CA ASN A 160 -4.29 -7.03 -12.94
C ASN A 160 -3.19 -6.82 -14.00
N MET A 161 -2.12 -6.10 -13.66
CA MET A 161 -0.98 -5.79 -14.55
C MET A 161 0.21 -6.75 -14.33
N ILE A 162 0.02 -7.79 -13.54
CA ILE A 162 1.11 -8.68 -13.11
C ILE A 162 1.74 -9.46 -14.28
N TYR A 163 1.02 -9.63 -15.39
CA TYR A 163 1.49 -10.28 -16.60
C TYR A 163 2.00 -9.29 -17.66
N ASP A 164 1.74 -8.00 -17.48
CA ASP A 164 2.12 -6.98 -18.46
C ASP A 164 3.59 -6.60 -18.30
N PRO A 165 4.30 -6.22 -19.37
CA PRO A 165 5.63 -5.65 -19.25
C PRO A 165 5.58 -4.31 -18.47
N LEU A 166 6.71 -3.93 -17.88
CA LEU A 166 6.83 -2.62 -17.24
C LEU A 166 6.75 -1.50 -18.27
N ASP A 167 5.89 -0.53 -18.04
CA ASP A 167 5.82 0.67 -18.85
C ASP A 167 6.85 1.74 -18.41
N SER A 168 6.95 2.83 -19.18
CA SER A 168 7.86 3.93 -18.88
C SER A 168 7.52 4.65 -17.58
N THR A 169 6.23 4.76 -17.27
CA THR A 169 5.73 5.45 -16.06
C THR A 169 6.12 4.68 -14.80
N GLU A 170 6.02 3.35 -14.84
CA GLU A 170 6.44 2.47 -13.74
C GLU A 170 7.95 2.52 -13.52
N LYS A 171 8.73 2.71 -14.58
CA LYS A 171 10.19 2.88 -14.53
C LYS A 171 10.62 4.28 -14.08
N GLY A 172 9.70 5.22 -13.97
CA GLY A 172 9.98 6.61 -13.60
C GLY A 172 10.59 7.43 -14.74
N LEU A 173 10.35 7.07 -15.99
CA LEU A 173 10.83 7.72 -17.20
C LEU A 173 9.77 8.65 -17.79
#